data_f2842a4d98b1a3982900a8fef4b34ce7
#
_entry.id   f2842a4d98b1a3982900a8fef4b34ce7
#
_cell.length_a   1.000
_cell.length_b   1.000
_cell.length_c   1.000
_cell.angle_alpha   90.00
_cell.angle_beta   90.00
_cell.angle_gamma   90.00
#
_symmetry.space_group_name_H-M   'P 1'
#
loop_
_entity.id
_entity.type
_entity.pdbx_description
1 polymer ?
#
loop_
_entity_poly.entity_id
_entity_poly.type
_entity_poly.pdbx_seq_one_letter_code
_entity_poly.pdbx_strand_id
1 'polypeptide(L)'
;MMRTDQYIDVVRRRLYSTHSRVMENQRVGPGTALVGLRSENVALTPMSISIAVISAEFATGPMLRDFCRSASSAAYAMAGGGVGLVKGACTIAAVVADRSDPEAQQFAGQKTQVGFGTTLRPVLVDLGSGNVVCWLGSQFVGALAMDMVNTNVRRHFPLPAQARAEIGGGH
;
A
#
# COMPACT_ATOMS: atom_id res chain seq x y z
N MET A 1 9.26 3.46 -21.67
CA MET A 1 8.79 2.57 -20.61
C MET A 1 8.81 3.37 -19.30
N MET A 2 7.81 3.27 -18.43
CA MET A 2 7.81 3.94 -17.14
C MET A 2 8.79 3.26 -16.18
N ARG A 3 9.58 4.05 -15.45
CA ARG A 3 10.51 3.52 -14.44
C ARG A 3 9.85 3.48 -13.06
N THR A 4 10.37 2.65 -12.17
CA THR A 4 9.85 2.49 -10.81
C THR A 4 9.88 3.80 -10.01
N ASP A 5 10.95 4.59 -10.14
CA ASP A 5 11.08 5.91 -9.49
C ASP A 5 10.00 6.89 -9.94
N GLN A 6 9.72 6.94 -11.25
CA GLN A 6 8.66 7.79 -11.81
C GLN A 6 7.26 7.40 -11.29
N TYR A 7 7.00 6.10 -11.16
CA TYR A 7 5.74 5.64 -10.60
C TYR A 7 5.62 6.00 -9.12
N ILE A 8 6.70 5.82 -8.34
CA ILE A 8 6.74 6.19 -6.91
C ILE A 8 6.54 7.70 -6.74
N ASP A 9 7.04 8.54 -7.66
CA ASP A 9 6.77 9.98 -7.66
C ASP A 9 5.28 10.31 -7.85
N VAL A 10 4.56 9.54 -8.65
CA VAL A 10 3.09 9.67 -8.77
C VAL A 10 2.42 9.31 -7.45
N VAL A 11 2.80 8.19 -6.83
CA VAL A 11 2.27 7.79 -5.52
C VAL A 11 2.56 8.87 -4.46
N ARG A 12 3.78 9.40 -4.41
CA ARG A 12 4.19 10.47 -3.50
C ARG A 12 3.29 11.71 -3.64
N ARG A 13 3.07 12.19 -4.87
CA ARG A 13 2.18 13.33 -5.14
C ARG A 13 0.75 13.05 -4.68
N ARG A 14 0.25 11.85 -4.88
CA ARG A 14 -1.09 11.44 -4.44
C ARG A 14 -1.19 11.33 -2.91
N LEU A 15 -0.12 10.91 -2.23
CA LEU A 15 -0.06 10.93 -0.75
C LEU A 15 -0.14 12.36 -0.22
N TYR A 16 0.61 13.30 -0.81
CA TYR A 16 0.51 14.72 -0.44
C TYR A 16 -0.88 15.30 -0.72
N SER A 17 -1.49 14.99 -1.85
CA SER A 17 -2.83 15.49 -2.20
C SER A 17 -3.93 14.99 -1.25
N THR A 18 -3.70 13.87 -0.57
CA THR A 18 -4.62 13.32 0.44
C THR A 18 -4.28 13.74 1.88
N HIS A 19 -3.42 14.74 2.04
CA HIS A 19 -2.98 15.27 3.33
C HIS A 19 -2.34 14.19 4.23
N SER A 20 -1.72 13.17 3.63
CA SER A 20 -0.94 12.19 4.36
C SER A 20 0.35 12.83 4.87
N ARG A 21 0.78 12.48 6.08
CA ARG A 21 2.13 12.75 6.53
C ARG A 21 3.07 11.85 5.75
N VAL A 22 3.86 12.42 4.85
CA VAL A 22 4.78 11.67 3.99
C VAL A 22 6.16 11.66 4.62
N MET A 23 6.74 10.47 4.74
CA MET A 23 8.08 10.22 5.27
C MET A 23 8.91 9.55 4.18
N GLU A 24 9.97 10.23 3.77
CA GLU A 24 10.97 9.72 2.84
C GLU A 24 11.98 8.86 3.59
N ASN A 25 12.42 7.78 2.93
CA ASN A 25 13.45 6.89 3.48
C ASN A 25 13.15 6.38 4.91
N GLN A 26 11.86 6.19 5.22
CA GLN A 26 11.42 5.63 6.50
C GLN A 26 11.93 4.19 6.62
N ARG A 27 12.58 3.87 7.75
CA ARG A 27 13.04 2.50 7.99
C ARG A 27 11.86 1.53 8.11
N VAL A 28 11.87 0.49 7.27
CA VAL A 28 10.87 -0.58 7.28
C VAL A 28 11.61 -1.90 7.16
N GLY A 29 11.72 -2.64 8.27
CA GLY A 29 12.56 -3.84 8.32
C GLY A 29 14.04 -3.53 8.02
N PRO A 30 14.69 -4.31 7.15
CA PRO A 30 16.11 -4.11 6.80
C PRO A 30 16.35 -2.95 5.83
N GLY A 31 15.31 -2.42 5.18
CA GLY A 31 15.42 -1.38 4.16
C GLY A 31 14.70 -0.08 4.51
N THR A 32 14.54 0.76 3.51
CA THR A 32 13.81 2.02 3.60
C THR A 32 12.68 2.05 2.59
N ALA A 33 11.60 2.77 2.93
CA ALA A 33 10.41 2.92 2.11
C ALA A 33 9.91 4.37 2.09
N LEU A 34 9.16 4.74 1.06
CA LEU A 34 8.26 5.89 1.11
C LEU A 34 7.05 5.49 1.96
N VAL A 35 6.74 6.25 3.00
CA VAL A 35 5.60 5.97 3.87
C VAL A 35 4.69 7.18 3.97
N GLY A 36 3.40 6.97 3.72
CA GLY A 36 2.34 7.93 3.98
C GLY A 36 1.50 7.47 5.16
N LEU A 37 1.31 8.36 6.14
CA LEU A 37 0.47 8.12 7.31
C LEU A 37 -0.68 9.11 7.37
N ARG A 38 -1.86 8.62 7.68
CA ARG A 38 -3.04 9.45 7.98
C ARG A 38 -4.02 8.71 8.88
N SER A 39 -4.98 9.42 9.44
CA SER A 39 -6.08 8.85 10.20
C SER A 39 -7.40 9.15 9.51
N GLU A 40 -8.27 8.17 9.47
CA GLU A 40 -9.66 8.29 9.02
C GLU A 40 -10.60 7.69 10.06
N ASN A 41 -11.84 8.17 10.10
CA ASN A 41 -12.89 7.55 10.91
C ASN A 41 -13.71 6.61 10.03
N VAL A 42 -13.83 5.36 10.44
CA VAL A 42 -14.66 4.35 9.81
C VAL A 42 -15.73 3.92 10.81
N ALA A 43 -16.98 4.26 10.54
CA ALA A 43 -18.10 3.96 11.45
C ALA A 43 -17.80 4.38 12.90
N LEU A 44 -17.32 5.61 13.10
CA LEU A 44 -16.95 6.21 14.41
C LEU A 44 -15.70 5.60 15.06
N THR A 45 -15.04 4.66 14.40
CA THR A 45 -13.77 4.07 14.89
C THR A 45 -12.60 4.79 14.20
N PRO A 46 -11.65 5.36 14.95
CA PRO A 46 -10.44 5.91 14.38
C PRO A 46 -9.60 4.79 13.74
N MET A 47 -9.18 5.01 12.51
CA MET A 47 -8.31 4.10 11.75
C MET A 47 -7.01 4.80 11.41
N SER A 48 -5.89 4.24 11.83
CA SER A 48 -4.57 4.65 11.37
C SER A 48 -4.26 3.94 10.04
N ILE A 49 -4.01 4.71 8.98
CA ILE A 49 -3.70 4.20 7.65
C ILE A 49 -2.24 4.45 7.35
N SER A 50 -1.50 3.39 7.09
CA SER A 50 -0.11 3.43 6.64
C SER A 50 0.00 2.87 5.23
N ILE A 51 0.59 3.64 4.34
CA ILE A 51 0.90 3.22 2.96
C ILE A 51 2.41 3.20 2.83
N ALA A 52 3.02 2.02 2.72
CA ALA A 52 4.46 1.84 2.56
C ALA A 52 4.77 1.35 1.14
N VAL A 53 5.75 1.97 0.49
CA VAL A 53 6.10 1.68 -0.91
C VAL A 53 7.60 1.52 -1.07
N ILE A 54 8.01 0.43 -1.72
CA ILE A 54 9.39 0.20 -2.15
C ILE A 54 9.45 -0.07 -3.65
N SER A 55 10.64 0.10 -4.24
CA SER A 55 10.95 -0.31 -5.60
C SER A 55 11.78 -1.58 -5.64
N ALA A 56 11.65 -2.33 -6.73
CA ALA A 56 12.47 -3.48 -7.05
C ALA A 56 12.64 -3.61 -8.57
N GLU A 57 13.74 -4.21 -9.03
CA GLU A 57 13.85 -4.62 -10.43
C GLU A 57 12.98 -5.84 -10.71
N PHE A 58 12.95 -6.76 -9.77
CA PHE A 58 12.16 -7.98 -9.86
C PHE A 58 11.51 -8.31 -8.50
N ALA A 59 10.19 -8.34 -8.47
CA ALA A 59 9.44 -8.68 -7.28
C ALA A 59 9.19 -10.18 -7.19
N THR A 60 9.59 -10.78 -6.07
CA THR A 60 9.34 -12.20 -5.77
C THR A 60 8.30 -12.36 -4.68
N GLY A 61 7.64 -13.53 -4.64
CA GLY A 61 6.69 -13.85 -3.57
C GLY A 61 7.29 -13.69 -2.16
N PRO A 62 8.47 -14.27 -1.87
CA PRO A 62 9.15 -14.08 -0.58
C PRO A 62 9.43 -12.61 -0.25
N MET A 63 9.96 -11.83 -1.21
CA MET A 63 10.22 -10.39 -1.02
C MET A 63 8.95 -9.64 -0.63
N LEU A 64 7.86 -9.84 -1.34
CA LEU A 64 6.59 -9.16 -1.06
C LEU A 64 6.04 -9.56 0.31
N ARG A 65 6.10 -10.84 0.70
CA ARG A 65 5.68 -11.29 2.03
C ARG A 65 6.50 -10.66 3.15
N ASP A 66 7.82 -10.65 3.01
CA ASP A 66 8.72 -10.10 4.02
C ASP A 66 8.55 -8.58 4.15
N PHE A 67 8.38 -7.89 3.04
CA PHE A 67 8.08 -6.46 3.06
C PHE A 67 6.73 -6.18 3.72
N CYS A 68 5.68 -6.93 3.41
CA CYS A 68 4.37 -6.80 4.04
C CYS A 68 4.44 -6.98 5.56
N ARG A 69 5.20 -7.97 6.04
CA ARG A 69 5.40 -8.20 7.47
C ARG A 69 6.12 -7.03 8.13
N SER A 70 7.18 -6.54 7.52
CA SER A 70 7.96 -5.41 8.03
C SER A 70 7.15 -4.11 8.04
N ALA A 71 6.39 -3.85 6.97
CA ALA A 71 5.52 -2.68 6.85
C ALA A 71 4.40 -2.71 7.90
N SER A 72 3.78 -3.88 8.14
CA SER A 72 2.76 -4.04 9.17
C SER A 72 3.32 -3.78 10.57
N SER A 73 4.50 -4.31 10.89
CA SER A 73 5.17 -4.07 12.18
C SER A 73 5.52 -2.60 12.37
N ALA A 74 6.06 -1.94 11.35
CA ALA A 74 6.35 -0.51 11.40
C ALA A 74 5.08 0.34 11.57
N ALA A 75 4.02 0.02 10.84
CA ALA A 75 2.74 0.71 10.94
C ALA A 75 2.11 0.58 12.34
N TYR A 76 2.18 -0.60 12.93
CA TYR A 76 1.69 -0.84 14.29
C TYR A 76 2.45 0.02 15.31
N ALA A 77 3.77 0.08 15.22
CA ALA A 77 4.60 0.91 16.07
C ALA A 77 4.28 2.41 15.91
N MET A 78 4.08 2.88 14.66
CA MET A 78 3.75 4.27 14.36
C MET A 78 2.31 4.65 14.77
N ALA A 79 1.39 3.70 14.79
CA ALA A 79 0.00 3.94 15.22
C ALA A 79 -0.09 4.25 16.72
N GLY A 80 0.90 3.86 17.52
CA GLY A 80 0.90 4.00 18.96
C GLY A 80 -0.07 3.03 19.67
N GLY A 81 -0.26 3.19 20.97
CA GLY A 81 -1.10 2.30 21.77
C GLY A 81 -2.60 2.33 21.40
N GLY A 82 -3.34 1.31 21.82
CA GLY A 82 -4.80 1.22 21.67
C GLY A 82 -5.30 0.58 20.39
N VAL A 83 -4.41 0.12 19.49
CA VAL A 83 -4.80 -0.65 18.30
C VAL A 83 -5.51 -1.95 18.74
N GLY A 84 -6.65 -2.21 18.14
CA GLY A 84 -7.50 -3.36 18.46
C GLY A 84 -8.50 -3.12 19.59
N LEU A 85 -8.29 -2.11 20.46
CA LEU A 85 -9.20 -1.78 21.57
C LEU A 85 -10.03 -0.53 21.24
N VAL A 86 -9.39 0.59 20.92
CA VAL A 86 -10.06 1.89 20.71
C VAL A 86 -9.84 2.44 19.31
N LYS A 87 -8.92 1.88 18.53
CA LYS A 87 -8.65 2.25 17.13
C LYS A 87 -8.21 1.05 16.32
N GLY A 88 -8.36 1.18 15.01
CA GLY A 88 -7.84 0.20 14.06
C GLY A 88 -6.55 0.67 13.38
N ALA A 89 -5.83 -0.25 12.78
CA ALA A 89 -4.68 0.02 11.94
C ALA A 89 -4.82 -0.70 10.59
N CYS A 90 -4.63 0.05 9.51
CA CYS A 90 -4.60 -0.47 8.14
C CYS A 90 -3.22 -0.24 7.55
N THR A 91 -2.61 -1.29 7.05
CA THR A 91 -1.34 -1.22 6.32
C THR A 91 -1.56 -1.61 4.86
N ILE A 92 -1.20 -0.73 3.95
CA ILE A 92 -1.09 -1.03 2.52
C ILE A 92 0.40 -1.08 2.21
N ALA A 93 0.90 -2.26 1.85
CA ALA A 93 2.31 -2.50 1.55
C ALA A 93 2.48 -2.77 0.06
N ALA A 94 3.13 -1.86 -0.66
CA ALA A 94 3.26 -1.91 -2.10
C ALA A 94 4.71 -2.12 -2.55
N VAL A 95 4.90 -3.07 -3.46
CA VAL A 95 6.14 -3.22 -4.22
C VAL A 95 5.88 -2.76 -5.65
N VAL A 96 6.66 -1.79 -6.12
CA VAL A 96 6.67 -1.31 -7.50
C VAL A 96 7.88 -1.94 -8.18
N ALA A 97 7.64 -2.78 -9.18
CA ALA A 97 8.70 -3.54 -9.83
C ALA A 97 8.65 -3.41 -11.36
N ASP A 98 9.81 -3.56 -12.01
CA ASP A 98 9.85 -3.65 -13.46
C ASP A 98 9.22 -4.96 -13.95
N ARG A 99 9.37 -6.04 -13.19
CA ARG A 99 8.76 -7.35 -13.43
C ARG A 99 8.48 -8.07 -12.12
N SER A 100 7.63 -9.08 -12.17
CA SER A 100 7.29 -9.91 -11.01
C SER A 100 7.18 -11.39 -11.36
N ASP A 101 7.38 -12.26 -10.36
CA ASP A 101 7.10 -13.68 -10.51
C ASP A 101 5.62 -14.02 -10.26
N PRO A 102 5.15 -15.19 -10.72
CA PRO A 102 3.77 -15.63 -10.48
C PRO A 102 3.40 -15.73 -9.00
N GLU A 103 4.36 -16.06 -8.13
CA GLU A 103 4.13 -16.19 -6.69
C GLU A 103 3.84 -14.83 -6.05
N ALA A 104 4.54 -13.77 -6.45
CA ALA A 104 4.25 -12.40 -6.02
C ALA A 104 2.86 -11.94 -6.47
N GLN A 105 2.49 -12.24 -7.71
CA GLN A 105 1.16 -11.93 -8.25
C GLN A 105 0.07 -12.68 -7.49
N GLN A 106 0.25 -13.97 -7.24
CA GLN A 106 -0.67 -14.78 -6.46
C GLN A 106 -0.83 -14.25 -5.04
N PHE A 107 0.28 -13.93 -4.37
CA PHE A 107 0.26 -13.40 -3.00
C PHE A 107 -0.45 -12.04 -2.92
N ALA A 108 -0.17 -11.11 -3.85
CA ALA A 108 -0.84 -9.81 -3.90
C ALA A 108 -2.35 -9.93 -4.16
N GLY A 109 -2.77 -10.91 -4.98
CA GLY A 109 -4.16 -11.17 -5.32
C GLY A 109 -4.95 -11.94 -4.25
N GLN A 110 -4.30 -12.42 -3.19
CA GLN A 110 -4.98 -13.17 -2.12
C GLN A 110 -5.85 -12.24 -1.27
N LYS A 111 -6.88 -12.85 -0.66
CA LYS A 111 -7.76 -12.19 0.29
C LYS A 111 -6.94 -11.48 1.37
N THR A 112 -7.33 -10.24 1.66
CA THR A 112 -6.70 -9.40 2.70
C THR A 112 -6.62 -10.13 4.03
N GLN A 113 -5.46 -10.07 4.68
CA GLN A 113 -5.27 -10.56 6.02
C GLN A 113 -5.86 -9.57 7.02
N VAL A 114 -6.75 -10.06 7.87
CA VAL A 114 -7.40 -9.28 8.92
C VAL A 114 -7.07 -9.90 10.26
N GLY A 115 -6.46 -9.12 11.14
CA GLY A 115 -6.22 -9.47 12.55
C GLY A 115 -7.13 -8.68 13.48
N PHE A 116 -6.90 -8.80 14.79
CA PHE A 116 -7.64 -8.04 15.78
C PHE A 116 -7.31 -6.54 15.68
N GLY A 117 -8.24 -5.77 15.09
CA GLY A 117 -8.07 -4.34 14.84
C GLY A 117 -7.02 -3.97 13.78
N THR A 118 -6.48 -4.95 13.04
CA THR A 118 -5.46 -4.71 12.02
C THR A 118 -5.88 -5.27 10.66
N THR A 119 -5.50 -4.59 9.60
CA THR A 119 -5.71 -5.02 8.22
C THR A 119 -4.42 -4.81 7.44
N LEU A 120 -3.98 -5.84 6.70
CA LEU A 120 -2.83 -5.78 5.82
C LEU A 120 -3.26 -6.05 4.38
N ARG A 121 -2.96 -5.12 3.48
CA ARG A 121 -3.22 -5.21 2.05
C ARG A 121 -1.91 -5.19 1.26
N PRO A 122 -1.47 -6.34 0.72
CA PRO A 122 -0.41 -6.37 -0.27
C PRO A 122 -0.85 -5.70 -1.58
N VAL A 123 0.05 -4.95 -2.20
CA VAL A 123 -0.12 -4.38 -3.55
C VAL A 123 1.14 -4.65 -4.35
N LEU A 124 0.99 -5.17 -5.55
CA LEU A 124 2.07 -5.35 -6.50
C LEU A 124 1.79 -4.49 -7.73
N VAL A 125 2.70 -3.59 -8.05
CA VAL A 125 2.69 -2.83 -9.30
C VAL A 125 3.74 -3.42 -10.21
N ASP A 126 3.32 -4.08 -11.26
CA ASP A 126 4.19 -4.66 -12.28
C ASP A 126 4.18 -3.74 -13.52
N LEU A 127 5.27 -2.99 -13.69
CA LEU A 127 5.40 -2.01 -14.77
C LEU A 127 5.57 -2.66 -16.14
N GLY A 128 6.16 -3.87 -16.18
CA GLY A 128 6.37 -4.63 -17.40
C GLY A 128 5.06 -5.14 -18.00
N SER A 129 4.17 -5.67 -17.16
CA SER A 129 2.83 -6.10 -17.59
C SER A 129 1.81 -4.97 -17.61
N GLY A 130 2.11 -3.82 -17.00
CA GLY A 130 1.20 -2.69 -16.90
C GLY A 130 0.06 -2.87 -15.91
N ASN A 131 0.20 -3.79 -14.95
CA ASN A 131 -0.84 -4.18 -14.01
C ASN A 131 -0.58 -3.71 -12.57
N VAL A 132 -1.67 -3.48 -11.85
CA VAL A 132 -1.68 -3.38 -10.39
C VAL A 132 -2.45 -4.58 -9.85
N VAL A 133 -1.77 -5.45 -9.13
CA VAL A 133 -2.33 -6.67 -8.56
C VAL A 133 -2.57 -6.46 -7.07
N CYS A 134 -3.81 -6.60 -6.66
CA CYS A 134 -4.23 -6.60 -5.26
C CYS A 134 -5.63 -7.20 -5.15
N TRP A 135 -5.98 -7.67 -3.96
CA TRP A 135 -7.36 -8.12 -3.72
C TRP A 135 -8.26 -6.92 -3.45
N LEU A 136 -9.32 -6.73 -4.21
CA LEU A 136 -10.31 -5.64 -4.08
C LEU A 136 -11.71 -6.14 -3.68
N GLY A 137 -11.80 -7.38 -3.18
CA GLY A 137 -13.06 -7.94 -2.70
C GLY A 137 -13.52 -7.33 -1.38
N SER A 138 -14.68 -7.75 -0.91
CA SER A 138 -15.24 -7.40 0.39
C SER A 138 -15.33 -8.63 1.30
N GLN A 139 -15.33 -8.40 2.61
CA GLN A 139 -15.59 -9.42 3.62
C GLN A 139 -16.81 -9.01 4.42
N PHE A 140 -17.61 -9.97 4.86
CA PHE A 140 -18.80 -9.69 5.65
C PHE A 140 -18.43 -8.98 6.96
N VAL A 141 -17.39 -9.46 7.65
CA VAL A 141 -16.85 -8.80 8.83
C VAL A 141 -15.86 -7.72 8.40
N GLY A 142 -16.11 -6.49 8.82
CA GLY A 142 -15.25 -5.35 8.49
C GLY A 142 -15.51 -4.74 7.10
N ALA A 143 -16.70 -4.91 6.52
CA ALA A 143 -17.03 -4.42 5.18
C ALA A 143 -16.71 -2.94 4.96
N LEU A 144 -17.01 -2.08 5.95
CA LEU A 144 -16.70 -0.63 5.87
C LEU A 144 -15.18 -0.37 5.85
N ALA A 145 -14.41 -1.13 6.64
CA ALA A 145 -12.95 -1.03 6.61
C ALA A 145 -12.38 -1.51 5.26
N MET A 146 -12.98 -2.55 4.66
CA MET A 146 -12.57 -3.03 3.33
C MET A 146 -12.83 -1.99 2.23
N ASP A 147 -13.97 -1.30 2.28
CA ASP A 147 -14.27 -0.22 1.33
C ASP A 147 -13.25 0.92 1.46
N MET A 148 -12.91 1.32 2.66
CA MET A 148 -11.85 2.30 2.94
C MET A 148 -10.49 1.85 2.38
N VAL A 149 -10.10 0.59 2.60
CA VAL A 149 -8.84 0.03 2.06
C VAL A 149 -8.86 0.03 0.54
N ASN A 150 -9.92 -0.45 -0.08
CA ASN A 150 -10.08 -0.48 -1.53
C ASN A 150 -10.01 0.92 -2.14
N THR A 151 -10.67 1.89 -1.51
CA THR A 151 -10.62 3.30 -1.93
C THR A 151 -9.22 3.85 -1.86
N ASN A 152 -8.47 3.55 -0.81
CA ASN A 152 -7.08 3.98 -0.65
C ASN A 152 -6.17 3.35 -1.70
N VAL A 153 -6.33 2.05 -1.99
CA VAL A 153 -5.55 1.39 -3.05
C VAL A 153 -5.80 2.07 -4.40
N ARG A 154 -7.05 2.22 -4.81
CA ARG A 154 -7.41 2.86 -6.09
C ARG A 154 -6.92 4.30 -6.19
N ARG A 155 -6.97 5.04 -5.10
CA ARG A 155 -6.56 6.46 -5.04
C ARG A 155 -5.05 6.61 -5.20
N HIS A 156 -4.24 5.75 -4.57
CA HIS A 156 -2.80 5.92 -4.52
C HIS A 156 -2.04 5.10 -5.57
N PHE A 157 -2.61 3.98 -6.04
CA PHE A 157 -1.97 3.08 -7.01
C PHE A 157 -2.75 3.02 -8.32
N PRO A 158 -2.58 4.03 -9.22
CA PRO A 158 -3.19 4.01 -10.54
C PRO A 158 -2.57 2.91 -11.41
N LEU A 159 -3.27 2.49 -12.46
CA LEU A 159 -2.63 1.67 -13.48
C LEU A 159 -1.40 2.39 -14.06
N PRO A 160 -0.32 1.69 -14.42
CA PRO A 160 0.89 2.31 -14.98
C PRO A 160 0.62 3.21 -16.20
N ALA A 161 -0.37 2.88 -17.01
CA ALA A 161 -0.80 3.73 -18.13
C ALA A 161 -1.38 5.08 -17.66
N GLN A 162 -2.19 5.07 -16.60
CA GLN A 162 -2.77 6.27 -15.99
C GLN A 162 -1.67 7.13 -15.34
N ALA A 163 -0.77 6.49 -14.58
CA ALA A 163 0.37 7.16 -13.96
C ALA A 163 1.26 7.86 -15.01
N ARG A 164 1.47 7.24 -16.17
CA ARG A 164 2.22 7.82 -17.28
C ARG A 164 1.52 9.05 -17.87
N ALA A 165 0.19 8.99 -18.00
CA ALA A 165 -0.59 10.14 -18.49
C ALA A 165 -0.51 11.34 -17.55
N GLU A 166 -0.49 11.11 -16.23
CA GLU A 166 -0.32 12.18 -15.22
C GLU A 166 1.03 12.89 -15.31
N ILE A 167 2.09 12.16 -15.66
CA ILE A 167 3.43 12.75 -15.84
C ILE A 167 3.49 13.57 -17.14
N GLY A 168 2.89 13.05 -18.21
CA GLY A 168 2.91 13.69 -19.53
C GLY A 168 1.96 14.89 -19.69
N GLY A 169 0.92 14.97 -18.87
CA GLY A 169 -0.09 16.06 -18.92
C GLY A 169 0.24 17.30 -18.08
N GLY A 170 1.37 17.30 -17.38
CA GLY A 170 1.82 18.39 -16.51
C GLY A 170 2.61 19.50 -17.24
N HIS A 171 2.19 19.88 -18.44
CA HIS A 171 2.75 21.04 -19.20
C HIS A 171 1.73 22.14 -19.32
#